data_73b386cde09456c915722c0361f3c315
#
_entry.id   73b386cde09456c915722c0361f3c315
#
_cell.length_a   1.000
_cell.length_b   1.000
_cell.length_c   1.000
_cell.angle_alpha   90.00
_cell.angle_beta   90.00
_cell.angle_gamma   90.00
#
_symmetry.space_group_name_H-M   'P 1'
#
loop_
_entity.id
_entity.type
_entity.pdbx_description
1 polymer ?
#
loop_
_entity_poly.entity_id
_entity_poly.type
_entity_poly.pdbx_seq_one_letter_code
_entity_poly.pdbx_strand_id
1 'polypeptide(L)'
;MPLLYILPFAAYLLAALLLTRYFTLETVTNQHRTTVNLLLLIGCASHGYILLDQWQDNGVFFGLATSASFVACVVATMLFVTSFTKPIHALGILVYPLSAITVIFSLIFPDTQNKVISVSIAAHVFLSIGAYALLAIAVC
;
A
#
# COMPACT_ATOMS: atom_id res chain seq x y z
N MET A 1 12.05 4.46 13.86
CA MET A 1 11.17 5.45 14.54
C MET A 1 9.71 5.00 14.41
N PRO A 2 9.04 4.52 15.47
CA PRO A 2 7.67 3.95 15.35
C PRO A 2 6.61 4.95 14.88
N LEU A 3 6.82 6.24 15.13
CA LEU A 3 5.89 7.30 14.69
C LEU A 3 5.73 7.38 13.16
N LEU A 4 6.74 6.96 12.40
CA LEU A 4 6.69 6.98 10.93
C LEU A 4 5.65 5.98 10.38
N TYR A 5 5.43 4.85 11.07
CA TYR A 5 4.46 3.82 10.69
C TYR A 5 3.00 4.24 10.94
N ILE A 6 2.78 5.17 11.87
CA ILE A 6 1.45 5.69 12.17
C ILE A 6 0.90 6.50 10.99
N LEU A 7 1.76 7.17 10.24
CA LEU A 7 1.35 8.04 9.13
C LEU A 7 0.64 7.26 8.00
N PRO A 8 1.25 6.22 7.36
CA PRO A 8 0.56 5.45 6.33
C PRO A 8 -0.63 4.66 6.89
N PHE A 9 -0.53 4.13 8.12
CA PHE A 9 -1.63 3.45 8.79
C PHE A 9 -2.87 4.34 8.89
N ALA A 10 -2.72 5.54 9.47
CA ALA A 10 -3.82 6.48 9.63
C ALA A 10 -4.36 6.96 8.27
N ALA A 11 -3.48 7.25 7.30
CA ALA A 11 -3.85 7.71 5.98
C ALA A 11 -4.70 6.67 5.23
N TYR A 12 -4.30 5.40 5.23
CA TYR A 12 -5.06 4.32 4.60
C TYR A 12 -6.40 4.07 5.28
N LEU A 13 -6.45 4.05 6.62
CA LEU A 13 -7.72 3.86 7.35
C LEU A 13 -8.69 5.02 7.11
N LEU A 14 -8.21 6.26 7.18
CA LEU A 14 -9.05 7.43 6.92
C LEU A 14 -9.55 7.44 5.47
N ALA A 15 -8.71 7.11 4.50
CA ALA A 15 -9.12 6.99 3.11
C ALA A 15 -10.20 5.92 2.92
N ALA A 16 -10.03 4.74 3.53
CA ALA A 16 -11.02 3.66 3.47
C ALA A 16 -12.36 4.04 4.12
N LEU A 17 -12.32 4.69 5.29
CA LEU A 17 -13.51 5.18 5.98
C LEU A 17 -14.26 6.23 5.16
N LEU A 18 -13.53 7.17 4.53
CA LEU A 18 -14.13 8.16 3.66
C LEU A 18 -14.75 7.51 2.41
N LEU A 19 -14.04 6.57 1.77
CA LEU A 19 -14.57 5.82 0.62
C LEU A 19 -15.85 5.07 0.99
N THR A 20 -15.89 4.39 2.13
CA THR A 20 -17.09 3.68 2.61
C THR A 20 -18.26 4.65 2.81
N ARG A 21 -18.01 5.81 3.44
CA ARG A 21 -19.03 6.83 3.63
C ARG A 21 -19.57 7.37 2.31
N TYR A 22 -18.68 7.64 1.34
CA TYR A 22 -19.09 8.16 0.04
C TYR A 22 -19.88 7.15 -0.78
N PHE A 23 -19.52 5.86 -0.65
CA PHE A 23 -20.26 4.79 -1.31
C PHE A 23 -21.68 4.64 -0.77
N THR A 24 -21.87 4.86 0.53
CA THR A 24 -23.21 4.75 1.17
C THR A 24 -24.09 6.00 0.99
N LEU A 25 -23.51 7.19 0.78
CA LEU A 25 -24.26 8.45 0.75
C LEU A 25 -24.68 8.91 -0.65
N GLU A 26 -24.31 8.20 -1.71
CA GLU A 26 -24.59 8.51 -3.13
C GLU A 26 -24.20 9.93 -3.60
N THR A 27 -23.60 10.75 -2.72
CA THR A 27 -23.24 12.14 -2.99
C THR A 27 -21.74 12.34 -2.99
N VAL A 28 -21.08 12.03 -4.12
CA VAL A 28 -19.65 12.26 -4.27
C VAL A 28 -19.38 13.64 -4.87
N THR A 29 -18.91 14.58 -4.06
CA THR A 29 -18.44 15.88 -4.56
C THR A 29 -16.97 15.81 -4.98
N ASN A 30 -16.53 16.73 -5.85
CA ASN A 30 -15.12 16.81 -6.28
C ASN A 30 -14.16 17.02 -5.09
N GLN A 31 -14.60 17.76 -4.07
CA GLN A 31 -13.82 17.99 -2.84
C GLN A 31 -13.54 16.67 -2.10
N HIS A 32 -14.51 15.77 -2.04
CA HIS A 32 -14.36 14.47 -1.39
C HIS A 32 -13.33 13.60 -2.12
N ARG A 33 -13.37 13.56 -3.45
CA ARG A 33 -12.39 12.82 -4.27
C ARG A 33 -10.97 13.36 -4.05
N THR A 34 -10.82 14.67 -3.99
CA THR A 34 -9.51 15.31 -3.74
C THR A 34 -8.96 14.94 -2.37
N THR A 35 -9.78 14.96 -1.32
CA THR A 35 -9.38 14.60 0.04
C THR A 35 -8.91 13.15 0.12
N VAL A 36 -9.67 12.20 -0.46
CA VAL A 36 -9.27 10.79 -0.50
C VAL A 36 -7.97 10.60 -1.28
N ASN A 37 -7.84 11.24 -2.44
CA ASN A 37 -6.63 11.13 -3.25
C ASN A 37 -5.38 11.69 -2.54
N LEU A 38 -5.51 12.78 -1.79
CA LEU A 38 -4.42 13.34 -0.97
C LEU A 38 -4.02 12.38 0.15
N LEU A 39 -4.99 11.79 0.86
CA LEU A 39 -4.71 10.79 1.89
C LEU A 39 -4.01 9.55 1.32
N LEU A 40 -4.45 9.08 0.14
CA LEU A 40 -3.83 7.94 -0.53
C LEU A 40 -2.42 8.25 -1.01
N LEU A 41 -2.19 9.46 -1.54
CA LEU A 41 -0.86 9.91 -1.91
C LEU A 41 0.09 9.92 -0.71
N ILE A 42 -0.36 10.49 0.43
CA ILE A 42 0.41 10.49 1.68
C ILE A 42 0.66 9.07 2.17
N GLY A 43 -0.37 8.22 2.15
CA GLY A 43 -0.28 6.82 2.56
C GLY A 43 0.73 6.02 1.72
N CYS A 44 0.60 6.07 0.40
CA CYS A 44 1.51 5.37 -0.53
C CYS A 44 2.95 5.91 -0.45
N ALA A 45 3.13 7.23 -0.41
CA ALA A 45 4.45 7.83 -0.34
C ALA A 45 5.18 7.50 0.99
N SER A 46 4.49 7.63 2.12
CA SER A 46 5.07 7.30 3.43
C SER A 46 5.32 5.80 3.60
N HIS A 47 4.44 4.94 3.07
CA HIS A 47 4.64 3.49 3.07
C HIS A 47 5.86 3.09 2.22
N GLY A 48 5.95 3.63 1.01
CA GLY A 48 7.12 3.42 0.14
C GLY A 48 8.43 3.92 0.78
N TYR A 49 8.39 5.07 1.45
CA TYR A 49 9.54 5.59 2.18
C TYR A 49 10.02 4.65 3.29
N ILE A 50 9.10 4.08 4.09
CA ILE A 50 9.43 3.10 5.14
C ILE A 50 10.15 1.88 4.55
N LEU A 51 9.66 1.36 3.43
CA LEU A 51 10.27 0.21 2.76
C LEU A 51 11.67 0.55 2.23
N LEU A 52 11.86 1.74 1.65
CA LEU A 52 13.16 2.20 1.17
C LEU A 52 14.16 2.39 2.31
N ASP A 53 13.73 2.96 3.43
CA ASP A 53 14.53 3.15 4.64
C ASP A 53 15.03 1.80 5.20
N GLN A 54 14.13 0.83 5.30
CA GLN A 54 14.50 -0.53 5.74
C GLN A 54 15.54 -1.19 4.81
N TRP A 55 15.49 -0.92 3.51
CA TRP A 55 16.44 -1.50 2.54
C TRP A 55 17.80 -0.81 2.55
N GLN A 56 17.85 0.49 2.87
CA GLN A 56 19.12 1.21 2.97
C GLN A 56 19.94 0.77 4.17
N ASP A 57 19.29 0.54 5.32
CA ASP A 57 19.98 0.19 6.56
C ASP A 57 20.50 -1.26 6.59
N ASN A 58 19.76 -2.19 5.98
CA ASN A 58 19.99 -3.63 6.17
C ASN A 58 20.20 -4.42 4.87
N GLY A 59 20.13 -3.77 3.70
CA GLY A 59 20.08 -4.45 2.41
C GLY A 59 18.64 -4.90 2.07
N VAL A 60 18.45 -5.49 0.89
CA VAL A 60 17.11 -5.94 0.46
C VAL A 60 16.79 -7.27 1.14
N PHE A 61 15.93 -7.23 2.14
CA PHE A 61 15.39 -8.40 2.83
C PHE A 61 13.96 -8.67 2.39
N PHE A 62 13.66 -9.94 2.13
CA PHE A 62 12.29 -10.41 1.93
C PHE A 62 11.94 -11.46 2.99
N GLY A 63 11.75 -11.02 4.21
CA GLY A 63 11.04 -11.80 5.21
C GLY A 63 9.53 -11.75 4.96
N LEU A 64 8.77 -12.51 5.72
CA LEU A 64 7.31 -12.61 5.54
C LEU A 64 6.63 -11.24 5.71
N ALA A 65 6.99 -10.52 6.76
CA ALA A 65 6.38 -9.23 7.09
C ALA A 65 6.73 -8.15 6.05
N THR A 66 8.01 -8.06 5.67
CA THR A 66 8.48 -7.10 4.65
C THR A 66 7.89 -7.41 3.28
N SER A 67 7.81 -8.68 2.89
CA SER A 67 7.20 -9.09 1.62
C SER A 67 5.71 -8.76 1.57
N ALA A 68 4.96 -9.06 2.64
CA ALA A 68 3.53 -8.73 2.71
C ALA A 68 3.29 -7.22 2.65
N SER A 69 4.10 -6.44 3.38
CA SER A 69 4.04 -4.98 3.38
C SER A 69 4.37 -4.40 1.99
N PHE A 70 5.38 -4.97 1.33
CA PHE A 70 5.76 -4.57 -0.03
C PHE A 70 4.65 -4.86 -1.06
N VAL A 71 4.08 -6.08 -1.05
CA VAL A 71 2.94 -6.44 -1.91
C VAL A 71 1.78 -5.47 -1.70
N ALA A 72 1.42 -5.21 -0.45
CA ALA A 72 0.35 -4.28 -0.10
C ALA A 72 0.62 -2.85 -0.60
N CYS A 73 1.86 -2.37 -0.48
CA CYS A 73 2.27 -1.05 -0.99
C CYS A 73 2.11 -0.97 -2.51
N VAL A 74 2.58 -1.99 -3.24
CA VAL A 74 2.45 -2.04 -4.72
C VAL A 74 0.99 -2.07 -5.13
N VAL A 75 0.18 -2.95 -4.53
CA VAL A 75 -1.26 -3.08 -4.86
C VAL A 75 -2.00 -1.78 -4.54
N ALA A 76 -1.76 -1.17 -3.37
CA ALA A 76 -2.38 0.10 -2.98
C ALA A 76 -1.99 1.24 -3.96
N THR A 77 -0.73 1.31 -4.38
CA THR A 77 -0.23 2.31 -5.33
C THR A 77 -0.84 2.11 -6.72
N MET A 78 -0.90 0.86 -7.21
CA MET A 78 -1.52 0.54 -8.49
C MET A 78 -3.01 0.88 -8.49
N LEU A 79 -3.73 0.55 -7.41
CA LEU A 79 -5.13 0.88 -7.25
C LEU A 79 -5.33 2.41 -7.21
N PHE A 80 -4.49 3.14 -6.48
CA PHE A 80 -4.52 4.59 -6.43
C PHE A 80 -4.33 5.20 -7.83
N VAL A 81 -3.31 4.78 -8.59
CA VAL A 81 -3.06 5.26 -9.96
C VAL A 81 -4.23 4.93 -10.88
N THR A 82 -4.77 3.71 -10.81
CA THR A 82 -5.88 3.29 -11.67
C THR A 82 -7.20 4.01 -11.32
N SER A 83 -7.37 4.48 -10.08
CA SER A 83 -8.56 5.21 -9.63
C SER A 83 -8.78 6.54 -10.36
N PHE A 84 -7.74 7.10 -11.00
CA PHE A 84 -7.88 8.29 -11.85
C PHE A 84 -8.57 8.01 -13.18
N THR A 85 -8.51 6.78 -13.67
CA THR A 85 -9.04 6.39 -14.99
C THR A 85 -10.28 5.51 -14.90
N LYS A 86 -10.43 4.74 -13.82
CA LYS A 86 -11.55 3.81 -13.63
C LYS A 86 -12.23 4.00 -12.27
N PRO A 87 -13.54 3.80 -12.15
CA PRO A 87 -14.29 3.93 -10.88
C PRO A 87 -14.14 2.68 -10.00
N ILE A 88 -12.90 2.35 -9.60
CA ILE A 88 -12.58 1.16 -8.80
C ILE A 88 -12.57 1.41 -7.29
N HIS A 89 -13.33 2.41 -6.83
CA HIS A 89 -13.37 2.82 -5.41
C HIS A 89 -13.80 1.70 -4.46
N ALA A 90 -14.64 0.77 -4.91
CA ALA A 90 -15.08 -0.37 -4.11
C ALA A 90 -13.91 -1.28 -3.69
N LEU A 91 -12.93 -1.51 -4.58
CA LEU A 91 -11.73 -2.27 -4.25
C LEU A 91 -10.87 -1.57 -3.18
N GLY A 92 -10.84 -0.24 -3.19
CA GLY A 92 -10.11 0.55 -2.22
C GLY A 92 -10.60 0.36 -0.79
N ILE A 93 -11.90 0.13 -0.60
CA ILE A 93 -12.51 -0.13 0.71
C ILE A 93 -11.90 -1.37 1.37
N LEU A 94 -11.51 -2.37 0.58
CA LEU A 94 -10.88 -3.60 1.07
C LEU A 94 -9.35 -3.49 1.12
N VAL A 95 -8.74 -2.97 0.07
CA VAL A 95 -7.27 -2.98 -0.11
C VAL A 95 -6.57 -2.04 0.87
N TYR A 96 -7.09 -0.82 1.08
CA TYR A 96 -6.42 0.14 1.95
C TYR A 96 -6.38 -0.26 3.43
N PRO A 97 -7.45 -0.80 4.06
CA PRO A 97 -7.35 -1.35 5.41
C PRO A 97 -6.38 -2.52 5.51
N LEU A 98 -6.36 -3.40 4.49
CA LEU A 98 -5.40 -4.50 4.44
C LEU A 98 -3.96 -3.98 4.39
N SER A 99 -3.70 -2.93 3.58
CA SER A 99 -2.39 -2.28 3.54
C SER A 99 -2.02 -1.62 4.87
N ALA A 100 -2.97 -1.02 5.57
CA ALA A 100 -2.75 -0.49 6.92
C ALA A 100 -2.32 -1.58 7.90
N ILE A 101 -3.00 -2.74 7.87
CA ILE A 101 -2.66 -3.89 8.72
C ILE A 101 -1.24 -4.39 8.44
N THR A 102 -0.82 -4.50 7.18
CA THR A 102 0.54 -4.97 6.84
C THR A 102 1.63 -4.01 7.30
N VAL A 103 1.38 -2.69 7.30
CA VAL A 103 2.30 -1.69 7.87
C VAL A 103 2.52 -1.92 9.36
N ILE A 104 1.45 -2.12 10.13
CA ILE A 104 1.56 -2.40 11.56
C ILE A 104 2.17 -3.79 11.81
N PHE A 105 1.83 -4.78 10.98
CA PHE A 105 2.40 -6.12 11.09
C PHE A 105 3.91 -6.10 10.91
N SER A 106 4.45 -5.34 9.95
CA SER A 106 5.90 -5.20 9.75
C SER A 106 6.59 -4.45 10.90
N LEU A 107 5.89 -3.60 11.63
CA LEU A 107 6.42 -2.94 12.83
C LEU A 107 6.50 -3.89 14.04
N ILE A 108 5.46 -4.73 14.25
CA ILE A 108 5.36 -5.63 15.40
C ILE A 108 6.24 -6.86 15.21
N PHE A 109 6.34 -7.37 13.99
CA PHE A 109 7.09 -8.57 13.63
C PHE A 109 8.20 -8.23 12.63
N PRO A 110 9.25 -7.50 13.07
CA PRO A 110 10.36 -7.20 12.17
C PRO A 110 11.06 -8.50 11.77
N ASP A 111 11.40 -8.61 10.51
CA ASP A 111 12.12 -9.78 10.00
C ASP A 111 13.53 -9.83 10.58
N THR A 112 13.84 -10.89 11.32
CA THR A 112 15.12 -11.07 12.05
C THR A 112 16.18 -11.83 11.24
N GLN A 113 15.85 -12.33 10.07
CA GLN A 113 16.75 -13.15 9.24
C GLN A 113 17.48 -12.33 8.19
N ASN A 114 18.80 -12.20 8.37
CA ASN A 114 19.73 -11.46 7.50
C ASN A 114 20.06 -12.23 6.20
N LYS A 115 19.07 -12.68 5.44
CA LYS A 115 19.33 -13.23 4.11
C LYS A 115 19.19 -12.12 3.07
N VAL A 116 20.32 -11.56 2.67
CA VAL A 116 20.37 -10.65 1.51
C VAL A 116 20.02 -11.46 0.26
N ILE A 117 18.97 -11.02 -0.42
CA ILE A 117 18.54 -11.65 -1.67
C ILE A 117 19.31 -11.00 -2.83
N SER A 118 19.70 -11.79 -3.83
CA SER A 118 20.34 -11.25 -5.02
C SER A 118 19.40 -10.28 -5.77
N VAL A 119 19.97 -9.28 -6.40
CA VAL A 119 19.22 -8.27 -7.18
C VAL A 119 18.31 -8.92 -8.23
N SER A 120 18.75 -10.03 -8.84
CA SER A 120 17.94 -10.76 -9.83
C SER A 120 16.68 -11.38 -9.23
N ILE A 121 16.78 -11.96 -8.04
CA ILE A 121 15.61 -12.53 -7.33
C ILE A 121 14.68 -11.40 -6.91
N ALA A 122 15.21 -10.31 -6.37
CA ALA A 122 14.43 -9.14 -6.02
C ALA A 122 13.66 -8.61 -7.23
N ALA A 123 14.33 -8.38 -8.35
CA ALA A 123 13.69 -7.91 -9.59
C ALA A 123 12.58 -8.86 -10.08
N HIS A 124 12.83 -10.18 -10.02
CA HIS A 124 11.80 -11.16 -10.39
C HIS A 124 10.55 -11.07 -9.49
N VAL A 125 10.74 -10.95 -8.17
CA VAL A 125 9.64 -10.79 -7.22
C VAL A 125 8.87 -9.49 -7.48
N PHE A 126 9.56 -8.37 -7.69
CA PHE A 126 8.93 -7.07 -8.02
C PHE A 126 8.07 -7.15 -9.29
N LEU A 127 8.62 -7.70 -10.37
CA LEU A 127 7.93 -7.83 -11.64
C LEU A 127 6.72 -8.75 -11.53
N SER A 128 6.85 -9.88 -10.82
CA SER A 128 5.74 -10.82 -10.61
C SER A 128 4.60 -10.18 -9.82
N ILE A 129 4.89 -9.48 -8.72
CA ILE A 129 3.88 -8.79 -7.90
C ILE A 129 3.19 -7.71 -8.73
N GLY A 130 3.95 -6.89 -9.48
CA GLY A 130 3.39 -5.88 -10.37
C GLY A 130 2.49 -6.48 -11.44
N ALA A 131 2.90 -7.57 -12.07
CA ALA A 131 2.10 -8.26 -13.06
C ALA A 131 0.79 -8.81 -12.50
N TYR A 132 0.82 -9.46 -11.33
CA TYR A 132 -0.40 -9.95 -10.66
C TYR A 132 -1.32 -8.81 -10.20
N ALA A 133 -0.76 -7.71 -9.71
CA ALA A 133 -1.56 -6.54 -9.34
C ALA A 133 -2.28 -5.94 -10.55
N LEU A 134 -1.58 -5.80 -11.69
CA LEU A 134 -2.17 -5.31 -12.93
C LEU A 134 -3.24 -6.28 -13.48
N LEU A 135 -2.99 -7.59 -13.41
CA LEU A 135 -3.96 -8.60 -13.83
C LEU A 135 -5.23 -8.54 -12.99
N ALA A 136 -5.10 -8.41 -11.65
CA ALA A 136 -6.24 -8.29 -10.76
C ALA A 136 -7.09 -7.03 -11.07
N ILE A 137 -6.43 -5.90 -11.38
CA ILE A 137 -7.14 -4.67 -11.77
C ILE A 137 -7.78 -4.78 -13.17
N ALA A 138 -7.16 -5.53 -14.09
CA ALA A 138 -7.67 -5.69 -15.45
C ALA A 138 -8.96 -6.52 -15.51
N VAL A 139 -9.17 -7.41 -14.54
CA VAL A 139 -10.37 -8.27 -14.45
C VAL A 139 -11.56 -7.54 -13.81
N CYS A 140 -11.33 -6.42 -13.11
CA CYS A 140 -12.38 -5.58 -12.49
C CYS A 140 -12.80 -4.41 -13.38
#